data_7c36f5c2eeeefa77d98f163ffdd232f4
#
_entry.id   7c36f5c2eeeefa77d98f163ffdd232f4
#
_cell.length_a   1.000
_cell.length_b   1.000
_cell.length_c   1.000
_cell.angle_alpha   90.00
_cell.angle_beta   90.00
_cell.angle_gamma   90.00
#
_symmetry.space_group_name_H-M   'P 1'
#
loop_
_entity.id
_entity.type
_entity.pdbx_description
1 polymer ?
#
loop_
_entity_poly.entity_id
_entity_poly.type
_entity_poly.pdbx_seq_one_letter_code
_entity_poly.pdbx_strand_id
1 'polypeptide(L)'
;LNIELEAGRAFGSGSHESTAGCLFSLLHLFKIISPKRVMDLGCGSGILSIASVKLWPLAKTLALDIDYDAVKTTLENIKVNKVWRQIRCKHSNGFPRARPGTSKKYDLIVANILAKPLVALAPHSSNFLRSGGHIVLSGLLRTQEREILAVYNSLGFRLVSRKRLKEWTTFILKYKRT
;
A
#
# COMPACT_ATOMS: atom_id res chain seq x y z
N LEU A 1 -10.86 7.70 12.84
CA LEU A 1 -10.95 7.74 11.37
C LEU A 1 -12.30 7.19 10.96
N ASN A 2 -13.16 8.01 10.39
CA ASN A 2 -14.38 7.54 9.75
C ASN A 2 -14.12 7.41 8.24
N ILE A 3 -14.35 6.20 7.67
CA ILE A 3 -14.22 5.90 6.24
C ILE A 3 -15.52 5.26 5.81
N GLU A 4 -16.21 5.88 4.87
CA GLU A 4 -17.42 5.34 4.27
C GLU A 4 -17.04 4.56 3.01
N LEU A 5 -17.55 3.33 2.88
CA LEU A 5 -17.32 2.49 1.71
C LEU A 5 -18.67 2.10 1.14
N GLU A 6 -18.84 2.32 -0.16
CA GLU A 6 -19.94 1.71 -0.90
C GLU A 6 -19.76 0.18 -0.90
N ALA A 7 -20.85 -0.54 -0.67
CA ALA A 7 -20.88 -2.00 -0.68
C ALA A 7 -20.73 -2.53 -2.12
N GLY A 8 -19.53 -2.43 -2.67
CA GLY A 8 -19.20 -2.93 -4.00
C GLY A 8 -18.65 -4.37 -3.97
N ARG A 9 -18.50 -4.98 -5.14
CA ARG A 9 -17.88 -6.31 -5.32
C ARG A 9 -16.36 -6.30 -5.11
N ALA A 10 -15.74 -5.13 -4.97
CA ALA A 10 -14.29 -5.03 -4.82
C ALA A 10 -13.82 -5.50 -3.45
N PHE A 11 -12.68 -6.21 -3.43
CA PHE A 11 -12.02 -6.65 -2.20
C PHE A 11 -11.61 -5.45 -1.32
N GLY A 12 -11.71 -5.61 0.00
CA GLY A 12 -11.22 -4.60 0.95
C GLY A 12 -12.31 -3.82 1.68
N SER A 13 -13.37 -4.53 2.15
CA SER A 13 -14.41 -3.93 3.02
C SER A 13 -13.87 -3.43 4.38
N GLY A 14 -12.60 -3.64 4.68
CA GLY A 14 -11.99 -3.31 5.98
C GLY A 14 -12.14 -4.41 7.04
N SER A 15 -13.05 -5.35 6.85
CA SER A 15 -13.31 -6.45 7.80
C SER A 15 -12.30 -7.60 7.71
N HIS A 16 -11.57 -7.72 6.59
CA HIS A 16 -10.59 -8.77 6.41
C HIS A 16 -9.31 -8.48 7.21
N GLU A 17 -8.74 -9.50 7.83
CA GLU A 17 -7.59 -9.39 8.72
C GLU A 17 -6.36 -8.73 8.07
N SER A 18 -6.10 -9.00 6.79
CA SER A 18 -5.01 -8.37 6.05
C SER A 18 -5.21 -6.85 5.91
N THR A 19 -6.44 -6.40 5.66
CA THR A 19 -6.79 -4.98 5.59
C THR A 19 -6.67 -4.31 6.95
N ALA A 20 -7.18 -4.97 8.00
CA ALA A 20 -7.03 -4.49 9.38
C ALA A 20 -5.55 -4.37 9.77
N GLY A 21 -4.71 -5.34 9.38
CA GLY A 21 -3.26 -5.30 9.58
C GLY A 21 -2.60 -4.08 8.92
N CYS A 22 -3.01 -3.74 7.69
CA CYS A 22 -2.56 -2.53 7.00
C CYS A 22 -3.00 -1.25 7.72
N LEU A 23 -4.26 -1.15 8.12
CA LEU A 23 -4.78 0.02 8.84
C LEU A 23 -4.04 0.24 10.17
N PHE A 24 -3.79 -0.82 10.95
CA PHE A 24 -2.95 -0.74 12.15
C PHE A 24 -1.52 -0.30 11.83
N SER A 25 -0.96 -0.76 10.70
CA SER A 25 0.38 -0.36 10.27
C SER A 25 0.44 1.12 9.88
N LEU A 26 -0.60 1.63 9.21
CA LEU A 26 -0.72 3.06 8.90
C LEU A 26 -0.84 3.90 10.17
N LEU A 27 -1.63 3.47 11.16
CA LEU A 27 -1.74 4.14 12.47
C LEU A 27 -0.42 4.12 13.24
N HIS A 28 0.35 3.01 13.16
CA HIS A 28 1.69 2.95 13.75
C HIS A 28 2.63 3.94 13.06
N LEU A 29 2.65 3.97 11.73
CA LEU A 29 3.49 4.88 10.95
C LEU A 29 3.09 6.35 11.13
N PHE A 30 1.82 6.64 11.38
CA PHE A 30 1.34 8.01 11.65
C PHE A 30 2.07 8.69 12.79
N LYS A 31 2.54 7.92 13.78
CA LYS A 31 3.31 8.42 14.93
C LYS A 31 4.79 8.69 14.60
N ILE A 32 5.28 8.23 13.45
CA ILE A 32 6.73 8.15 13.17
C ILE A 32 7.11 8.91 11.89
N ILE A 33 6.20 9.02 10.91
CA ILE A 33 6.49 9.63 9.62
C ILE A 33 5.38 10.60 9.20
N SER A 34 5.74 11.54 8.32
CA SER A 34 4.80 12.44 7.63
C SER A 34 5.03 12.35 6.13
N PRO A 35 4.50 11.30 5.45
CA PRO A 35 4.71 11.08 4.04
C PRO A 35 4.01 12.17 3.22
N LYS A 36 4.68 12.69 2.20
CA LYS A 36 4.10 13.60 1.21
C LYS A 36 3.54 12.85 0.01
N ARG A 37 4.06 11.67 -0.26
CA ARG A 37 3.69 10.85 -1.42
C ARG A 37 3.49 9.40 -1.00
N VAL A 38 2.29 8.91 -1.22
CA VAL A 38 1.90 7.52 -0.93
C VAL A 38 1.52 6.82 -2.22
N MET A 39 1.87 5.55 -2.35
CA MET A 39 1.38 4.66 -3.41
C MET A 39 0.64 3.50 -2.77
N ASP A 40 -0.51 3.15 -3.33
CA ASP A 40 -1.33 2.01 -2.93
C ASP A 40 -1.42 1.05 -4.13
N LEU A 41 -0.82 -0.13 -3.99
CA LEU A 41 -0.74 -1.16 -5.02
C LEU A 41 -1.78 -2.25 -4.75
N GLY A 42 -2.67 -2.49 -5.71
CA GLY A 42 -3.84 -3.35 -5.51
C GLY A 42 -4.85 -2.67 -4.58
N CYS A 43 -5.32 -1.48 -4.98
CA CYS A 43 -6.09 -0.62 -4.09
C CYS A 43 -7.50 -1.15 -3.76
N GLY A 44 -8.07 -2.04 -4.58
CA GLY A 44 -9.38 -2.66 -4.35
C GLY A 44 -10.49 -1.63 -4.15
N SER A 45 -11.03 -1.56 -2.93
CA SER A 45 -12.03 -0.55 -2.54
C SER A 45 -11.46 0.85 -2.33
N GLY A 46 -10.13 1.02 -2.32
CA GLY A 46 -9.45 2.28 -2.03
C GLY A 46 -9.32 2.62 -0.55
N ILE A 47 -9.71 1.71 0.35
CA ILE A 47 -9.71 1.97 1.80
C ILE A 47 -8.35 2.42 2.33
N LEU A 48 -7.23 1.82 1.88
CA LEU A 48 -5.89 2.16 2.35
C LEU A 48 -5.43 3.51 1.81
N SER A 49 -5.79 3.83 0.57
CA SER A 49 -5.60 5.15 -0.03
C SER A 49 -6.35 6.24 0.75
N ILE A 50 -7.62 6.00 1.08
CA ILE A 50 -8.47 6.93 1.82
C ILE A 50 -7.94 7.10 3.25
N ALA A 51 -7.61 5.98 3.92
CA ALA A 51 -7.00 6.00 5.25
C ALA A 51 -5.71 6.83 5.26
N SER A 52 -4.86 6.65 4.25
CA SER A 52 -3.60 7.38 4.14
C SER A 52 -3.80 8.90 4.09
N VAL A 53 -4.72 9.41 3.27
CA VAL A 53 -4.93 10.87 3.16
C VAL A 53 -5.73 11.44 4.34
N LYS A 54 -6.53 10.63 5.02
CA LYS A 54 -7.20 11.05 6.27
C LYS A 54 -6.20 11.13 7.44
N LEU A 55 -5.18 10.27 7.48
CA LEU A 55 -4.08 10.34 8.45
C LEU A 55 -3.11 11.48 8.10
N TRP A 56 -2.79 11.65 6.83
CA TRP A 56 -1.85 12.67 6.35
C TRP A 56 -2.53 13.57 5.31
N PRO A 57 -3.27 14.60 5.71
CA PRO A 57 -4.09 15.43 4.81
C PRO A 57 -3.30 16.16 3.71
N LEU A 58 -1.99 16.36 3.91
CA LEU A 58 -1.11 16.98 2.92
C LEU A 58 -0.49 15.96 1.94
N ALA A 59 -0.68 14.66 2.19
CA ALA A 59 -0.18 13.62 1.30
C ALA A 59 -0.95 13.57 -0.02
N LYS A 60 -0.22 13.20 -1.09
CA LYS A 60 -0.81 12.83 -2.38
C LYS A 60 -0.65 11.34 -2.59
N THR A 61 -1.76 10.66 -2.83
CA THR A 61 -1.80 9.20 -3.02
C THR A 61 -2.06 8.85 -4.48
N LEU A 62 -1.30 7.88 -4.98
CA LEU A 62 -1.55 7.19 -6.24
C LEU A 62 -2.05 5.78 -5.92
N ALA A 63 -3.32 5.53 -6.20
CA ALA A 63 -3.96 4.23 -6.10
C ALA A 63 -3.89 3.51 -7.45
N LEU A 64 -3.47 2.25 -7.45
CA LEU A 64 -3.30 1.45 -8.65
C LEU A 64 -3.95 0.08 -8.47
N ASP A 65 -4.68 -0.37 -9.48
CA ASP A 65 -5.21 -1.73 -9.52
C ASP A 65 -5.17 -2.29 -10.94
N ILE A 66 -5.05 -3.61 -11.06
CA ILE A 66 -5.13 -4.33 -12.34
C ILE A 66 -6.57 -4.57 -12.76
N ASP A 67 -7.51 -4.52 -11.82
CA ASP A 67 -8.93 -4.71 -12.05
C ASP A 67 -9.62 -3.37 -12.29
N TYR A 68 -10.30 -3.24 -13.42
CA TYR A 68 -11.09 -2.05 -13.77
C TYR A 68 -12.25 -1.81 -12.81
N ASP A 69 -12.90 -2.87 -12.30
CA ASP A 69 -13.99 -2.75 -11.32
C ASP A 69 -13.47 -2.23 -9.97
N ALA A 70 -12.29 -2.66 -9.55
CA ALA A 70 -11.61 -2.10 -8.38
C ALA A 70 -11.29 -0.61 -8.56
N VAL A 71 -10.78 -0.22 -9.73
CA VAL A 71 -10.53 1.21 -10.03
C VAL A 71 -11.81 2.03 -9.96
N LYS A 72 -12.91 1.53 -10.53
CA LYS A 72 -14.22 2.19 -10.49
C LYS A 72 -14.72 2.33 -9.05
N THR A 73 -14.70 1.25 -8.27
CA THR A 73 -15.10 1.26 -6.85
C THR A 73 -14.24 2.23 -6.03
N THR A 74 -12.92 2.22 -6.24
CA THR A 74 -12.02 3.19 -5.59
C THR A 74 -12.41 4.63 -5.92
N LEU A 75 -12.72 4.95 -7.19
CA LEU A 75 -13.12 6.30 -7.59
C LEU A 75 -14.45 6.74 -6.96
N GLU A 76 -15.42 5.83 -6.80
CA GLU A 76 -16.68 6.08 -6.11
C GLU A 76 -16.42 6.37 -4.62
N ASN A 77 -15.65 5.53 -3.94
CA ASN A 77 -15.30 5.71 -2.53
C ASN A 77 -14.49 6.99 -2.26
N ILE A 78 -13.61 7.38 -3.17
CA ILE A 78 -12.88 8.67 -3.12
C ILE A 78 -13.87 9.85 -3.12
N LYS A 79 -14.93 9.79 -3.94
CA LYS A 79 -15.96 10.84 -3.99
C LYS A 79 -16.78 10.89 -2.70
N VAL A 80 -17.29 9.75 -2.23
CA VAL A 80 -18.04 9.64 -0.97
C VAL A 80 -17.26 10.23 0.20
N ASN A 81 -15.96 9.90 0.28
CA ASN A 81 -15.06 10.42 1.35
C ASN A 81 -14.55 11.84 1.10
N LYS A 82 -14.89 12.50 -0.02
CA LYS A 82 -14.51 13.88 -0.40
C LYS A 82 -12.98 14.09 -0.46
N VAL A 83 -12.23 13.06 -0.90
CA VAL A 83 -10.74 13.08 -0.95
C VAL A 83 -10.17 13.06 -2.39
N TRP A 84 -10.96 13.42 -3.40
CA TRP A 84 -10.57 13.43 -4.82
C TRP A 84 -9.40 14.38 -5.17
N ARG A 85 -9.15 15.38 -4.33
CA ARG A 85 -8.01 16.30 -4.52
C ARG A 85 -6.68 15.68 -4.11
N GLN A 86 -6.69 14.68 -3.23
CA GLN A 86 -5.49 14.03 -2.69
C GLN A 86 -5.17 12.70 -3.37
N ILE A 87 -6.18 11.99 -3.91
CA ILE A 87 -6.01 10.65 -4.45
C ILE A 87 -6.24 10.66 -5.96
N ARG A 88 -5.30 10.06 -6.69
CA ARG A 88 -5.47 9.68 -8.10
C ARG A 88 -5.53 8.18 -8.19
N CYS A 89 -6.57 7.63 -8.83
CA CYS A 89 -6.72 6.21 -9.08
C CYS A 89 -6.51 5.91 -10.57
N LYS A 90 -5.79 4.82 -10.88
CA LYS A 90 -5.52 4.39 -12.26
C LYS A 90 -5.46 2.88 -12.37
N HIS A 91 -5.92 2.36 -13.51
CA HIS A 91 -5.64 1.00 -13.91
C HIS A 91 -4.15 0.81 -14.20
N SER A 92 -3.53 -0.22 -13.62
CA SER A 92 -2.12 -0.55 -13.83
C SER A 92 -1.82 -1.99 -13.42
N ASN A 93 -1.07 -2.70 -14.21
CA ASN A 93 -0.51 -4.00 -13.83
C ASN A 93 0.78 -3.78 -13.03
N GLY A 94 0.64 -3.55 -11.72
CA GLY A 94 1.74 -3.25 -10.81
C GLY A 94 2.24 -1.80 -10.88
N PHE A 95 3.55 -1.59 -10.74
CA PHE A 95 4.15 -0.26 -10.79
C PHE A 95 3.97 0.40 -12.17
N PRO A 96 3.74 1.73 -12.22
CA PRO A 96 3.64 2.43 -13.47
C PRO A 96 4.98 2.37 -14.22
N ARG A 97 4.95 2.45 -15.56
CA ARG A 97 6.19 2.50 -16.35
C ARG A 97 7.03 3.70 -15.90
N ALA A 98 8.24 3.41 -15.41
CA ALA A 98 9.20 4.45 -15.04
C ALA A 98 9.71 5.12 -16.31
N ARG A 99 9.54 6.44 -16.40
CA ARG A 99 10.25 7.23 -17.43
C ARG A 99 11.61 7.62 -16.86
N PRO A 100 12.72 7.40 -17.57
CA PRO A 100 14.04 7.83 -17.12
C PRO A 100 14.03 9.31 -16.72
N GLY A 101 14.60 9.64 -15.57
CA GLY A 101 14.70 11.02 -15.05
C GLY A 101 13.42 11.63 -14.46
N THR A 102 12.26 10.97 -14.55
CA THR A 102 10.97 11.55 -14.11
C THR A 102 10.28 10.81 -12.99
N SER A 103 10.79 9.66 -12.54
CA SER A 103 10.13 8.84 -11.52
C SER A 103 10.21 9.52 -10.15
N LYS A 104 9.10 10.16 -9.79
CA LYS A 104 8.94 10.75 -8.45
C LYS A 104 8.89 9.65 -7.42
N LYS A 105 9.86 9.62 -6.51
CA LYS A 105 9.92 8.65 -5.42
C LYS A 105 8.79 8.87 -4.41
N TYR A 106 8.34 7.76 -3.81
CA TYR A 106 7.31 7.73 -2.78
C TYR A 106 7.96 7.62 -1.40
N ASP A 107 7.28 8.17 -0.39
CA ASP A 107 7.69 8.09 1.00
C ASP A 107 7.17 6.81 1.65
N LEU A 108 5.99 6.38 1.17
CA LEU A 108 5.28 5.20 1.64
C LEU A 108 4.66 4.47 0.46
N ILE A 109 4.84 3.16 0.42
CA ILE A 109 4.11 2.24 -0.45
C ILE A 109 3.28 1.32 0.44
N VAL A 110 2.03 1.08 0.07
CA VAL A 110 1.16 0.08 0.72
C VAL A 110 0.76 -0.94 -0.33
N ALA A 111 0.84 -2.22 -0.02
CA ALA A 111 0.42 -3.31 -0.90
C ALA A 111 -0.27 -4.40 -0.07
N ASN A 112 -1.57 -4.55 -0.24
CA ASN A 112 -2.37 -5.63 0.35
C ASN A 112 -2.82 -6.58 -0.75
N ILE A 113 -1.87 -7.35 -1.27
CA ILE A 113 -2.05 -8.29 -2.38
C ILE A 113 -1.42 -9.64 -2.04
N LEU A 114 -1.71 -10.68 -2.81
CA LEU A 114 -1.20 -12.03 -2.55
C LEU A 114 0.34 -12.10 -2.59
N ALA A 115 0.92 -13.09 -1.92
CA ALA A 115 2.37 -13.26 -1.76
C ALA A 115 3.13 -13.35 -3.09
N LYS A 116 2.62 -14.12 -4.08
CA LYS A 116 3.28 -14.24 -5.40
C LYS A 116 3.45 -12.89 -6.12
N PRO A 117 2.39 -12.06 -6.28
CA PRO A 117 2.54 -10.68 -6.76
C PRO A 117 3.52 -9.83 -5.92
N LEU A 118 3.53 -9.95 -4.58
CA LEU A 118 4.48 -9.21 -3.73
C LEU A 118 5.93 -9.55 -4.08
N VAL A 119 6.25 -10.84 -4.28
CA VAL A 119 7.58 -11.29 -4.72
C VAL A 119 7.92 -10.73 -6.09
N ALA A 120 7.01 -10.83 -7.05
CA ALA A 120 7.23 -10.35 -8.42
C ALA A 120 7.46 -8.83 -8.49
N LEU A 121 6.79 -8.05 -7.64
CA LEU A 121 6.92 -6.59 -7.60
C LEU A 121 8.11 -6.09 -6.76
N ALA A 122 8.70 -6.94 -5.93
CA ALA A 122 9.77 -6.56 -5.01
C ALA A 122 10.97 -5.85 -5.70
N PRO A 123 11.52 -6.33 -6.84
CA PRO A 123 12.65 -5.67 -7.51
C PRO A 123 12.33 -4.24 -7.96
N HIS A 124 11.07 -3.96 -8.27
CA HIS A 124 10.63 -2.62 -8.72
C HIS A 124 10.39 -1.67 -7.55
N SER A 125 10.11 -2.20 -6.34
CA SER A 125 9.77 -1.39 -5.17
C SER A 125 10.85 -0.36 -4.81
N SER A 126 12.13 -0.74 -4.89
CA SER A 126 13.28 0.15 -4.64
C SER A 126 13.39 1.30 -5.65
N ASN A 127 12.89 1.09 -6.89
CA ASN A 127 12.88 2.11 -7.93
C ASN A 127 11.87 3.22 -7.67
N PHE A 128 10.79 2.91 -6.93
CA PHE A 128 9.71 3.85 -6.62
C PHE A 128 9.78 4.41 -5.21
N LEU A 129 10.53 3.80 -4.30
CA LEU A 129 10.65 4.25 -2.92
C LEU A 129 11.92 5.09 -2.74
N ARG A 130 11.83 6.20 -1.99
CA ARG A 130 13.02 6.96 -1.61
C ARG A 130 13.84 6.21 -0.57
N SER A 131 15.12 6.52 -0.45
CA SER A 131 15.93 6.04 0.68
C SER A 131 15.32 6.52 2.00
N GLY A 132 15.21 5.62 2.98
CA GLY A 132 14.49 5.87 4.24
C GLY A 132 12.98 5.77 4.15
N GLY A 133 12.40 5.55 2.97
CA GLY A 133 10.97 5.33 2.78
C GLY A 133 10.50 3.99 3.34
N HIS A 134 9.19 3.84 3.54
CA HIS A 134 8.59 2.66 4.13
C HIS A 134 7.67 1.94 3.15
N ILE A 135 7.59 0.62 3.28
CA ILE A 135 6.61 -0.19 2.57
C ILE A 135 5.83 -1.04 3.57
N VAL A 136 4.50 -1.06 3.41
CA VAL A 136 3.59 -1.93 4.14
C VAL A 136 3.18 -3.05 3.20
N LEU A 137 3.44 -4.30 3.59
CA LEU A 137 3.12 -5.51 2.83
C LEU A 137 2.13 -6.34 3.62
N SER A 138 1.01 -6.71 3.00
CA SER A 138 -0.01 -7.59 3.58
C SER A 138 -0.65 -8.47 2.49
N GLY A 139 -1.61 -9.31 2.88
CA GLY A 139 -2.19 -10.31 1.96
C GLY A 139 -1.33 -11.56 1.83
N LEU A 140 -0.42 -11.78 2.80
CA LEU A 140 0.41 -12.96 2.90
C LEU A 140 0.10 -13.76 4.17
N LEU A 141 0.22 -15.08 4.07
CA LEU A 141 0.04 -15.99 5.20
C LEU A 141 1.30 -16.06 6.06
N ARG A 142 1.15 -16.45 7.32
CA ARG A 142 2.28 -16.65 8.26
C ARG A 142 3.34 -17.61 7.72
N THR A 143 2.93 -18.63 6.96
CA THR A 143 3.82 -19.60 6.32
C THR A 143 4.69 -18.99 5.22
N GLN A 144 4.31 -17.85 4.65
CA GLN A 144 4.99 -17.15 3.57
C GLN A 144 5.94 -16.04 4.06
N GLU A 145 5.97 -15.77 5.38
CA GLU A 145 6.77 -14.70 5.98
C GLU A 145 8.26 -14.77 5.61
N ARG A 146 8.83 -16.00 5.70
CA ARG A 146 10.27 -16.21 5.49
C ARG A 146 10.67 -15.90 4.06
N GLU A 147 9.89 -16.33 3.09
CA GLU A 147 10.12 -16.07 1.67
C GLU A 147 10.06 -14.57 1.36
N ILE A 148 8.99 -13.90 1.77
CA ILE A 148 8.79 -12.47 1.53
C ILE A 148 9.93 -11.66 2.18
N LEU A 149 10.28 -11.93 3.44
CA LEU A 149 11.36 -11.22 4.12
C LEU A 149 12.72 -11.46 3.45
N ALA A 150 13.01 -12.68 3.00
CA ALA A 150 14.27 -12.98 2.31
C ALA A 150 14.41 -12.16 1.02
N VAL A 151 13.34 -12.13 0.20
CA VAL A 151 13.33 -11.36 -1.06
C VAL A 151 13.51 -9.86 -0.79
N TYR A 152 12.73 -9.27 0.11
CA TYR A 152 12.83 -7.83 0.38
C TYR A 152 14.14 -7.45 1.06
N ASN A 153 14.66 -8.30 1.97
CA ASN A 153 15.95 -8.06 2.62
C ASN A 153 17.11 -8.03 1.63
N SER A 154 17.12 -8.91 0.61
CA SER A 154 18.16 -8.92 -0.45
C SER A 154 18.15 -7.64 -1.30
N LEU A 155 17.02 -6.92 -1.32
CA LEU A 155 16.83 -5.66 -2.05
C LEU A 155 17.07 -4.40 -1.18
N GLY A 156 17.63 -4.56 0.02
CA GLY A 156 17.96 -3.43 0.91
C GLY A 156 16.81 -2.97 1.82
N PHE A 157 15.73 -3.75 1.93
CA PHE A 157 14.68 -3.47 2.91
C PHE A 157 15.03 -4.10 4.26
N ARG A 158 14.60 -3.46 5.36
CA ARG A 158 14.78 -3.98 6.72
C ARG A 158 13.45 -3.96 7.46
N LEU A 159 13.19 -5.02 8.21
CA LEU A 159 11.97 -5.16 9.00
C LEU A 159 11.93 -4.11 10.12
N VAL A 160 10.86 -3.33 10.15
CA VAL A 160 10.56 -2.36 11.22
C VAL A 160 9.54 -2.95 12.19
N SER A 161 8.47 -3.55 11.66
CA SER A 161 7.40 -4.12 12.46
C SER A 161 6.72 -5.29 11.75
N ARG A 162 6.21 -6.21 12.55
CA ARG A 162 5.40 -7.34 12.11
C ARG A 162 4.13 -7.39 12.93
N LYS A 163 2.99 -7.51 12.24
CA LYS A 163 1.70 -7.77 12.89
C LYS A 163 1.07 -9.03 12.31
N ARG A 164 0.61 -9.90 13.18
CA ARG A 164 -0.11 -11.13 12.83
C ARG A 164 -1.54 -11.02 13.32
N LEU A 165 -2.50 -11.25 12.43
CA LEU A 165 -3.92 -11.33 12.74
C LEU A 165 -4.45 -12.64 12.16
N LYS A 166 -4.81 -13.56 13.02
CA LYS A 166 -5.10 -14.96 12.65
C LYS A 166 -3.96 -15.56 11.81
N GLU A 167 -4.24 -15.99 10.59
CA GLU A 167 -3.28 -16.59 9.64
C GLU A 167 -2.50 -15.54 8.83
N TRP A 168 -2.97 -14.29 8.85
CA TRP A 168 -2.43 -13.23 8.01
C TRP A 168 -1.32 -12.46 8.70
N THR A 169 -0.34 -12.06 7.90
CA THR A 169 0.79 -11.24 8.35
C THR A 169 0.84 -9.94 7.59
N THR A 170 1.18 -8.88 8.31
CA THR A 170 1.49 -7.57 7.75
C THR A 170 2.88 -7.14 8.21
N PHE A 171 3.71 -6.70 7.28
CA PHE A 171 5.04 -6.15 7.54
C PHE A 171 5.08 -4.66 7.30
N ILE A 172 5.82 -3.95 8.13
CA ILE A 172 6.37 -2.63 7.83
C ILE A 172 7.87 -2.83 7.58
N LEU A 173 8.33 -2.51 6.38
CA LEU A 173 9.75 -2.54 6.03
C LEU A 173 10.22 -1.11 5.72
N LYS A 174 11.49 -0.82 6.01
CA LYS A 174 12.17 0.43 5.68
C LYS A 174 13.23 0.16 4.62
N TYR A 175 13.21 0.94 3.54
CA TYR A 175 14.22 0.86 2.50
C TYR A 175 15.46 1.64 2.90
N LYS A 176 16.62 0.99 2.87
CA LYS A 176 17.94 1.64 2.96
C LYS A 176 18.66 1.38 1.64
N ARG A 177 18.91 2.44 0.89
CA ARG A 177 19.77 2.34 -0.30
C ARG A 177 21.19 2.03 0.21
N THR A 178 21.73 0.87 -0.17
CA THR A 178 23.16 0.55 -0.05
C THR A 178 23.95 1.39 -1.02
#